data_8721d2a6aeb1b1aac7967914916a50be
#
_entry.id   8721d2a6aeb1b1aac7967914916a50be
#
_cell.length_a   1.000
_cell.length_b   1.000
_cell.length_c   1.000
_cell.angle_alpha   90.00
_cell.angle_beta   90.00
_cell.angle_gamma   90.00
#
_symmetry.space_group_name_H-M   'P 1'
#
loop_
_entity.id
_entity.type
_entity.pdbx_description
1 polymer ?
#
loop_
_entity_poly.entity_id
_entity_poly.type
_entity_poly.pdbx_seq_one_letter_code
_entity_poly.pdbx_strand_id
1 'polypeptide(L)'
;RVLFRSQELGALGLPVDILKSSISWRDFKTNADGLVPVIIQDYKTSEVLMLAYMNEQAFADTLRTGKMHYYSRSRKSQWLKGETSGHFQYVKSLQLDCDNDTILAKVHQIGAACHTGSRSCFFQTLAEKETKETNPLKVFEDVFAVIQDRKNHPKEGSYTNYLFDKGIDKILKKVGEEATEIVIAAKNPDPEEIKYEISDFLYHVM
;
A
#
# COMPACT_ATOMS: atom_id res chain seq x y z
N ARG A 1 -1.33 -14.62 -24.50
CA ARG A 1 -2.20 -14.05 -25.58
C ARG A 1 -2.57 -12.57 -25.32
N VAL A 2 -2.85 -12.14 -24.09
CA VAL A 2 -3.22 -10.74 -23.78
C VAL A 2 -2.03 -9.78 -23.92
N LEU A 3 -0.82 -10.21 -23.59
CA LEU A 3 0.41 -9.39 -23.66
C LEU A 3 0.87 -9.06 -25.08
N PHE A 4 0.71 -10.00 -26.00
CA PHE A 4 0.98 -9.75 -27.43
C PHE A 4 0.07 -8.64 -27.97
N ARG A 5 -1.20 -8.63 -27.60
CA ARG A 5 -2.16 -7.60 -27.98
C ARG A 5 -1.80 -6.20 -27.47
N SER A 6 -1.27 -6.07 -26.26
CA SER A 6 -0.90 -4.75 -25.72
C SER A 6 0.26 -4.11 -26.47
N GLN A 7 1.27 -4.90 -26.91
CA GLN A 7 2.36 -4.39 -27.73
C GLN A 7 1.89 -4.04 -29.17
N GLU A 8 1.05 -4.88 -29.76
CA GLU A 8 0.46 -4.61 -31.08
C GLU A 8 -0.47 -3.38 -31.04
N LEU A 9 -1.28 -3.23 -29.99
CA LEU A 9 -2.16 -2.07 -29.81
C LEU A 9 -1.36 -0.79 -29.56
N GLY A 10 -0.25 -0.87 -28.80
CA GLY A 10 0.67 0.26 -28.62
C GLY A 10 1.35 0.69 -29.91
N ALA A 11 1.73 -0.26 -30.76
CA ALA A 11 2.28 0.01 -32.11
C ALA A 11 1.26 0.67 -33.05
N LEU A 12 -0.04 0.44 -32.80
CA LEU A 12 -1.15 1.08 -33.53
C LEU A 12 -1.56 2.45 -32.93
N GLY A 13 -0.80 2.97 -31.96
CA GLY A 13 -1.08 4.26 -31.31
C GLY A 13 -2.27 4.26 -30.35
N LEU A 14 -2.78 3.08 -29.98
CA LEU A 14 -3.87 2.96 -29.01
C LEU A 14 -3.32 3.10 -27.59
N PRO A 15 -4.05 3.74 -26.66
CA PRO A 15 -3.61 3.89 -25.29
C PRO A 15 -3.55 2.52 -24.60
N VAL A 16 -2.34 2.03 -24.34
CA VAL A 16 -2.07 0.83 -23.57
C VAL A 16 -1.23 1.19 -22.34
N ASP A 17 -1.57 0.61 -21.22
CA ASP A 17 -0.85 0.81 -19.96
C ASP A 17 0.47 0.00 -19.99
N ILE A 18 1.46 0.52 -20.74
CA ILE A 18 2.79 -0.09 -20.86
C ILE A 18 3.77 0.69 -20.00
N LEU A 19 4.45 -0.02 -19.10
CA LEU A 19 5.55 0.54 -18.33
C LEU A 19 6.72 0.87 -19.27
N LYS A 20 7.08 2.16 -19.32
CA LYS A 20 8.26 2.63 -20.07
C LYS A 20 9.33 3.00 -19.06
N SER A 21 10.53 2.43 -19.22
CA SER A 21 11.70 2.86 -18.46
C SER A 21 12.36 4.04 -19.18
N SER A 22 12.80 5.04 -18.40
CA SER A 22 13.61 6.16 -18.88
C SER A 22 15.12 5.83 -18.92
N ILE A 23 15.51 4.67 -18.37
CA ILE A 23 16.91 4.22 -18.25
C ILE A 23 17.02 2.78 -18.74
N SER A 24 18.22 2.39 -19.15
CA SER A 24 18.57 1.03 -19.55
C SER A 24 19.18 0.24 -18.38
N TRP A 25 19.21 -1.10 -18.49
CA TRP A 25 19.86 -1.94 -17.47
C TRP A 25 21.35 -1.60 -17.25
N ARG A 26 22.02 -1.07 -18.25
CA ARG A 26 23.45 -0.68 -18.17
C ARG A 26 23.71 0.49 -17.23
N ASP A 27 22.66 1.24 -16.89
CA ASP A 27 22.75 2.38 -15.99
C ASP A 27 22.68 1.97 -14.52
N PHE A 28 22.34 0.68 -14.24
CA PHE A 28 22.29 0.15 -12.89
C PHE A 28 23.68 -0.28 -12.40
N LYS A 29 23.97 -0.01 -11.16
CA LYS A 29 25.13 -0.58 -10.44
C LYS A 29 24.71 -1.91 -9.82
N THR A 30 25.00 -2.99 -10.53
CA THR A 30 24.72 -4.34 -10.07
C THR A 30 25.79 -4.83 -9.08
N ASN A 31 25.40 -5.80 -8.23
CA ASN A 31 26.38 -6.52 -7.41
C ASN A 31 27.25 -7.46 -8.28
N ALA A 32 28.18 -8.19 -7.64
CA ALA A 32 29.11 -9.12 -8.33
C ALA A 32 28.38 -10.24 -9.12
N ASP A 33 27.13 -10.55 -8.78
CA ASP A 33 26.31 -11.55 -9.46
C ASP A 33 25.46 -10.94 -10.58
N GLY A 34 25.62 -9.66 -10.90
CA GLY A 34 24.80 -8.93 -11.88
C GLY A 34 23.36 -8.67 -11.42
N LEU A 35 23.14 -8.60 -10.10
CA LEU A 35 21.81 -8.43 -9.51
C LEU A 35 21.66 -7.07 -8.84
N VAL A 36 20.44 -6.55 -8.86
CA VAL A 36 20.02 -5.36 -8.13
C VAL A 36 18.96 -5.76 -7.09
N PRO A 37 19.09 -5.34 -5.82
CA PRO A 37 18.03 -5.51 -4.83
C PRO A 37 16.81 -4.67 -5.20
N VAL A 38 15.64 -5.20 -4.87
CA VAL A 38 14.36 -4.54 -5.08
C VAL A 38 13.59 -4.54 -3.77
N ILE A 39 13.27 -3.38 -3.28
CA ILE A 39 12.37 -3.17 -2.14
C ILE A 39 10.95 -3.07 -2.70
N ILE A 40 10.06 -3.92 -2.23
CA ILE A 40 8.68 -3.96 -2.67
C ILE A 40 7.79 -3.31 -1.62
N GLN A 41 7.05 -2.28 -2.04
CA GLN A 41 6.16 -1.47 -1.20
C GLN A 41 4.74 -1.52 -1.75
N ASP A 42 3.75 -1.65 -0.86
CA ASP A 42 2.36 -1.47 -1.26
C ASP A 42 2.10 -0.01 -1.66
N TYR A 43 1.48 0.20 -2.82
CA TYR A 43 1.31 1.54 -3.37
C TYR A 43 0.28 2.41 -2.62
N LYS A 44 -0.64 1.80 -1.88
CA LYS A 44 -1.67 2.50 -1.09
C LYS A 44 -1.20 2.80 0.32
N THR A 45 -0.70 1.78 1.01
CA THR A 45 -0.38 1.86 2.43
C THR A 45 1.05 2.28 2.71
N SER A 46 1.93 2.26 1.69
CA SER A 46 3.37 2.45 1.82
C SER A 46 4.07 1.40 2.70
N GLU A 47 3.38 0.31 3.03
CA GLU A 47 3.95 -0.82 3.76
C GLU A 47 5.03 -1.51 2.93
N VAL A 48 6.20 -1.78 3.53
CA VAL A 48 7.24 -2.59 2.88
C VAL A 48 6.85 -4.06 2.97
N LEU A 49 6.67 -4.69 1.83
CA LEU A 49 6.13 -6.05 1.74
C LEU A 49 7.21 -7.12 1.73
N MET A 50 8.28 -6.91 0.99
CA MET A 50 9.39 -7.87 0.86
C MET A 50 10.61 -7.22 0.22
N LEU A 51 11.74 -7.94 0.24
CA LEU A 51 12.92 -7.65 -0.56
C LEU A 51 13.20 -8.85 -1.48
N ALA A 52 13.52 -8.56 -2.73
CA ALA A 52 13.92 -9.56 -3.72
C ALA A 52 15.08 -9.04 -4.57
N TYR A 53 15.45 -9.78 -5.61
CA TYR A 53 16.51 -9.40 -6.53
C TYR A 53 16.04 -9.50 -7.98
N MET A 54 16.57 -8.63 -8.81
CA MET A 54 16.40 -8.66 -10.26
C MET A 54 17.75 -8.77 -10.96
N ASN A 55 17.76 -9.46 -12.09
CA ASN A 55 18.74 -9.30 -13.16
C ASN A 55 18.08 -8.58 -14.34
N GLU A 56 18.82 -8.35 -15.40
CA GLU A 56 18.35 -7.66 -16.62
C GLU A 56 17.07 -8.29 -17.19
N GLN A 57 17.01 -9.62 -17.27
CA GLN A 57 15.85 -10.32 -17.80
C GLN A 57 14.60 -10.14 -16.92
N ALA A 58 14.75 -10.22 -15.58
CA ALA A 58 13.63 -9.99 -14.66
C ALA A 58 13.10 -8.56 -14.76
N PHE A 59 13.98 -7.59 -14.92
CA PHE A 59 13.61 -6.19 -15.14
C PHE A 59 12.84 -6.02 -16.47
N ALA A 60 13.36 -6.55 -17.57
CA ALA A 60 12.71 -6.50 -18.87
C ALA A 60 11.33 -7.18 -18.86
N ASP A 61 11.21 -8.34 -18.22
CA ASP A 61 9.94 -9.06 -18.09
C ASP A 61 8.94 -8.29 -17.20
N THR A 62 9.41 -7.62 -16.16
CA THR A 62 8.57 -6.76 -15.31
C THR A 62 7.98 -5.60 -16.11
N LEU A 63 8.80 -4.90 -16.90
CA LEU A 63 8.32 -3.81 -17.76
C LEU A 63 7.32 -4.31 -18.82
N ARG A 64 7.62 -5.47 -19.42
CA ARG A 64 6.79 -6.07 -20.47
C ARG A 64 5.45 -6.54 -19.97
N THR A 65 5.38 -7.11 -18.75
CA THR A 65 4.17 -7.77 -18.23
C THR A 65 3.36 -6.89 -17.28
N GLY A 66 3.96 -5.83 -16.71
CA GLY A 66 3.38 -5.06 -15.62
C GLY A 66 3.29 -5.81 -14.30
N LYS A 67 3.89 -7.00 -14.21
CA LYS A 67 3.93 -7.84 -13.01
C LYS A 67 5.37 -8.03 -12.55
N MET A 68 5.56 -8.16 -11.25
CA MET A 68 6.90 -8.31 -10.70
C MET A 68 7.51 -9.68 -11.01
N HIS A 69 8.60 -9.65 -11.76
CA HIS A 69 9.50 -10.77 -12.02
C HIS A 69 10.78 -10.58 -11.21
N TYR A 70 11.32 -11.66 -10.71
CA TYR A 70 12.51 -11.66 -9.86
C TYR A 70 13.51 -12.71 -10.29
N TYR A 71 14.72 -12.59 -9.76
CA TYR A 71 15.76 -13.62 -9.83
C TYR A 71 15.98 -14.26 -8.46
N SER A 72 15.81 -15.57 -8.36
CA SER A 72 16.08 -16.32 -7.15
C SER A 72 17.55 -16.66 -7.04
N ARG A 73 18.24 -16.10 -6.05
CA ARG A 73 19.67 -16.38 -5.80
C ARG A 73 19.92 -17.84 -5.45
N SER A 74 19.04 -18.46 -4.64
CA SER A 74 19.18 -19.85 -4.21
C SER A 74 18.88 -20.85 -5.33
N ARG A 75 17.84 -20.59 -6.15
CA ARG A 75 17.44 -21.47 -7.26
C ARG A 75 18.17 -21.15 -8.56
N LYS A 76 18.90 -20.02 -8.62
CA LYS A 76 19.57 -19.48 -9.81
C LYS A 76 18.63 -19.42 -11.03
N SER A 77 17.41 -19.00 -10.81
CA SER A 77 16.36 -18.97 -11.83
C SER A 77 15.44 -17.77 -11.70
N GLN A 78 14.82 -17.39 -12.80
CA GLN A 78 13.76 -16.41 -12.88
C GLN A 78 12.47 -16.94 -12.23
N TRP A 79 11.64 -16.06 -11.68
CA TRP A 79 10.31 -16.41 -11.22
C TRP A 79 9.35 -15.20 -11.26
N LEU A 80 8.12 -15.46 -11.62
CA LEU A 80 7.03 -14.50 -11.58
C LEU A 80 6.36 -14.56 -10.19
N LYS A 81 6.28 -13.43 -9.51
CA LYS A 81 5.57 -13.38 -8.21
C LYS A 81 4.11 -13.71 -8.40
N GLY A 82 3.65 -14.72 -7.67
CA GLY A 82 2.26 -15.18 -7.71
C GLY A 82 1.97 -16.24 -8.77
N GLU A 83 2.94 -16.72 -9.53
CA GLU A 83 2.75 -17.74 -10.57
C GLU A 83 2.06 -18.99 -10.05
N THR A 84 2.42 -19.46 -8.85
CA THR A 84 1.84 -20.64 -8.22
C THR A 84 0.68 -20.31 -7.27
N SER A 85 0.81 -19.20 -6.52
CA SER A 85 -0.15 -18.88 -5.44
C SER A 85 -1.32 -17.99 -5.88
N GLY A 86 -1.25 -17.36 -7.06
CA GLY A 86 -2.17 -16.32 -7.48
C GLY A 86 -1.91 -14.95 -6.82
N HIS A 87 -0.98 -14.85 -5.87
CA HIS A 87 -0.64 -13.63 -5.15
C HIS A 87 0.29 -12.74 -5.97
N PHE A 88 -0.23 -12.21 -7.07
CA PHE A 88 0.50 -11.37 -8.00
C PHE A 88 0.82 -9.99 -7.41
N GLN A 89 1.87 -9.38 -7.94
CA GLN A 89 2.25 -7.99 -7.69
C GLN A 89 2.19 -7.21 -8.99
N TYR A 90 1.21 -6.31 -9.09
CA TYR A 90 1.05 -5.44 -10.26
C TYR A 90 1.80 -4.13 -10.03
N VAL A 91 2.72 -3.83 -10.92
CA VAL A 91 3.58 -2.63 -10.82
C VAL A 91 2.76 -1.36 -10.98
N LYS A 92 2.95 -0.41 -10.08
CA LYS A 92 2.44 0.95 -10.17
C LYS A 92 3.54 1.95 -10.50
N SER A 93 4.72 1.79 -9.91
CA SER A 93 5.91 2.55 -10.28
C SER A 93 7.18 1.78 -9.91
N LEU A 94 8.25 2.04 -10.64
CA LEU A 94 9.62 1.63 -10.32
C LEU A 94 10.45 2.90 -10.18
N GLN A 95 11.18 3.02 -9.09
CA GLN A 95 12.07 4.13 -8.79
C GLN A 95 13.45 3.57 -8.52
N LEU A 96 14.46 4.28 -8.97
CA LEU A 96 15.86 3.96 -8.71
C LEU A 96 16.36 4.91 -7.63
N ASP A 97 17.24 4.44 -6.75
CA ASP A 97 17.86 5.28 -5.74
C ASP A 97 18.95 6.21 -6.35
N CYS A 98 19.56 7.04 -5.50
CA CYS A 98 20.43 8.11 -5.96
C CYS A 98 21.76 7.64 -6.55
N ASP A 99 22.22 6.43 -6.25
CA ASP A 99 23.46 5.86 -6.76
C ASP A 99 23.25 4.65 -7.68
N ASN A 100 22.01 4.38 -8.06
CA ASN A 100 21.58 3.43 -9.06
C ASN A 100 21.83 1.95 -8.69
N ASP A 101 21.81 1.62 -7.42
CA ASP A 101 22.07 0.25 -6.96
C ASP A 101 20.86 -0.46 -6.35
N THR A 102 19.75 0.26 -6.11
CA THR A 102 18.55 -0.29 -5.46
C THR A 102 17.27 0.20 -6.14
N ILE A 103 16.32 -0.70 -6.39
CA ILE A 103 15.01 -0.38 -6.94
C ILE A 103 13.96 -0.34 -5.81
N LEU A 104 13.15 0.72 -5.75
CA LEU A 104 11.89 0.75 -5.02
C LEU A 104 10.74 0.48 -6.00
N ALA A 105 10.06 -0.65 -5.81
CA ALA A 105 8.89 -1.03 -6.59
C ALA A 105 7.61 -0.79 -5.77
N LYS A 106 6.77 0.16 -6.20
CA LYS A 106 5.42 0.32 -5.65
C LYS A 106 4.46 -0.56 -6.42
N VAL A 107 3.76 -1.44 -5.72
CA VAL A 107 2.92 -2.48 -6.34
C VAL A 107 1.53 -2.51 -5.73
N HIS A 108 0.57 -2.97 -6.53
CA HIS A 108 -0.70 -3.49 -6.01
C HIS A 108 -0.54 -4.97 -5.71
N GLN A 109 -0.48 -5.32 -4.42
CA GLN A 109 -0.33 -6.69 -3.96
C GLN A 109 -1.68 -7.39 -3.88
N ILE A 110 -1.81 -8.54 -4.54
CA ILE A 110 -2.95 -9.44 -4.36
C ILE A 110 -2.60 -10.48 -3.29
N GLY A 111 -3.43 -10.57 -2.24
CA GLY A 111 -3.20 -11.51 -1.15
C GLY A 111 -1.89 -11.27 -0.38
N ALA A 112 -1.30 -12.35 0.13
CA ALA A 112 -0.08 -12.30 0.94
C ALA A 112 1.19 -12.17 0.08
N ALA A 113 2.11 -11.28 0.50
CA ALA A 113 3.42 -11.21 -0.15
C ALA A 113 4.33 -12.35 0.31
N CYS A 114 4.25 -12.74 1.57
CA CYS A 114 5.07 -13.80 2.15
C CYS A 114 4.53 -15.20 1.81
N HIS A 115 5.45 -16.17 1.65
CA HIS A 115 5.10 -17.59 1.45
C HIS A 115 4.47 -18.23 2.70
N THR A 116 4.63 -17.63 3.88
CA THR A 116 3.99 -18.05 5.13
C THR A 116 2.50 -17.70 5.21
N GLY A 117 1.99 -16.91 4.26
CA GLY A 117 0.64 -16.35 4.30
C GLY A 117 0.55 -14.96 4.94
N SER A 118 1.65 -14.43 5.49
CA SER A 118 1.70 -13.06 6.02
C SER A 118 1.67 -12.03 4.91
N ARG A 119 1.00 -10.89 5.15
CA ARG A 119 0.94 -9.80 4.19
C ARG A 119 2.32 -9.27 3.80
N SER A 120 3.20 -9.07 4.80
CA SER A 120 4.59 -8.67 4.63
C SER A 120 5.53 -9.78 5.06
N CYS A 121 6.75 -9.79 4.51
CA CYS A 121 7.84 -10.65 4.99
C CYS A 121 8.48 -10.10 6.28
N PHE A 122 8.22 -8.83 6.63
CA PHE A 122 8.81 -8.15 7.79
C PHE A 122 7.86 -8.21 9.00
N PHE A 123 7.47 -9.41 9.41
CA PHE A 123 6.56 -9.64 10.52
C PHE A 123 7.25 -10.00 11.86
N GLN A 124 8.58 -10.07 11.88
CA GLN A 124 9.35 -10.30 13.11
C GLN A 124 10.06 -9.03 13.52
N THR A 125 9.76 -8.51 14.70
CA THR A 125 10.47 -7.38 15.28
C THR A 125 11.78 -7.85 15.90
N LEU A 126 12.90 -7.32 15.43
CA LEU A 126 14.22 -7.60 16.00
C LEU A 126 14.53 -6.73 17.21
N ALA A 127 14.16 -5.46 17.14
CA ALA A 127 14.32 -4.49 18.21
C ALA A 127 13.28 -3.39 18.03
N GLU A 128 12.70 -2.94 19.11
CA GLU A 128 11.73 -1.86 19.12
C GLU A 128 12.01 -0.94 20.31
N LYS A 129 11.95 0.35 20.08
CA LYS A 129 11.93 1.33 21.15
C LYS A 129 10.48 1.62 21.48
N GLU A 130 10.12 1.68 22.76
CA GLU A 130 8.80 2.16 23.16
C GLU A 130 8.61 3.59 22.64
N THR A 131 7.91 3.71 21.54
CA THR A 131 7.50 4.97 20.94
C THR A 131 5.99 4.96 20.76
N LYS A 132 5.36 6.09 21.05
CA LYS A 132 3.94 6.29 20.74
C LYS A 132 3.74 6.71 19.27
N GLU A 133 4.68 6.36 18.39
CA GLU A 133 4.57 6.71 16.98
C GLU A 133 3.51 5.83 16.32
N THR A 134 2.38 6.43 16.06
CA THR A 134 1.35 5.87 15.18
C THR A 134 1.58 6.39 13.76
N ASN A 135 1.51 5.52 12.76
CA ASN A 135 1.45 5.96 11.37
C ASN A 135 0.10 6.68 11.16
N PRO A 136 0.08 8.01 10.94
CA PRO A 136 -1.17 8.76 10.83
C PRO A 136 -2.08 8.27 9.71
N LEU A 137 -1.50 7.74 8.62
CA LEU A 137 -2.26 7.20 7.50
C LEU A 137 -2.96 5.89 7.85
N LYS A 138 -2.37 5.12 8.77
CA LYS A 138 -2.95 3.86 9.23
C LYS A 138 -4.09 4.07 10.23
N VAL A 139 -4.07 5.16 11.00
CA VAL A 139 -5.10 5.44 12.00
C VAL A 139 -6.50 5.46 11.37
N PHE A 140 -6.67 6.08 10.21
CA PHE A 140 -7.96 6.10 9.51
C PHE A 140 -8.42 4.71 9.07
N GLU A 141 -7.50 3.88 8.55
CA GLU A 141 -7.84 2.50 8.17
C GLU A 141 -8.23 1.66 9.40
N ASP A 142 -7.50 1.77 10.48
CA ASP A 142 -7.75 1.04 11.72
C ASP A 142 -9.09 1.45 12.35
N VAL A 143 -9.40 2.75 12.42
CA VAL A 143 -10.69 3.26 12.95
C VAL A 143 -11.84 2.81 12.05
N PHE A 144 -11.71 2.93 10.73
CA PHE A 144 -12.74 2.47 9.79
C PHE A 144 -12.98 0.96 9.90
N ALA A 145 -11.92 0.17 10.08
CA ALA A 145 -12.03 -1.28 10.31
C ALA A 145 -12.80 -1.60 11.59
N VAL A 146 -12.58 -0.84 12.67
CA VAL A 146 -13.34 -0.98 13.92
C VAL A 146 -14.81 -0.62 13.71
N ILE A 147 -15.11 0.46 12.98
CA ILE A 147 -16.49 0.86 12.67
C ILE A 147 -17.19 -0.24 11.87
N GLN A 148 -16.54 -0.79 10.84
CA GLN A 148 -17.09 -1.91 10.06
C GLN A 148 -17.28 -3.17 10.90
N ASP A 149 -16.34 -3.49 11.78
CA ASP A 149 -16.48 -4.63 12.68
C ASP A 149 -17.70 -4.46 13.59
N ARG A 150 -17.91 -3.28 14.18
CA ARG A 150 -19.09 -2.99 15.00
C ARG A 150 -20.40 -3.07 14.25
N LYS A 151 -20.41 -2.75 12.96
CA LYS A 151 -21.59 -2.90 12.09
C LYS A 151 -21.92 -4.38 11.87
N ASN A 152 -20.90 -5.20 11.64
CA ASN A 152 -21.07 -6.63 11.31
C ASN A 152 -21.20 -7.51 12.56
N HIS A 153 -20.55 -7.13 13.65
CA HIS A 153 -20.50 -7.83 14.94
C HIS A 153 -20.86 -6.85 16.08
N PRO A 154 -22.16 -6.57 16.28
CA PRO A 154 -22.60 -5.64 17.31
C PRO A 154 -22.10 -6.03 18.70
N LYS A 155 -21.67 -5.02 19.46
CA LYS A 155 -21.17 -5.19 20.83
C LYS A 155 -22.01 -4.34 21.79
N GLU A 156 -22.49 -4.95 22.86
CA GLU A 156 -23.26 -4.26 23.90
C GLU A 156 -22.46 -3.09 24.50
N GLY A 157 -23.11 -1.96 24.70
CA GLY A 157 -22.50 -0.73 25.21
C GLY A 157 -21.64 0.04 24.19
N SER A 158 -21.58 -0.39 22.94
CA SER A 158 -20.82 0.30 21.90
C SER A 158 -21.54 1.54 21.40
N TYR A 159 -20.88 2.70 21.46
CA TYR A 159 -21.37 3.96 20.89
C TYR A 159 -21.56 3.85 19.36
N THR A 160 -20.67 3.17 18.67
CA THR A 160 -20.79 2.93 17.23
C THR A 160 -22.08 2.17 16.89
N ASN A 161 -22.41 1.13 17.68
CA ASN A 161 -23.66 0.39 17.49
C ASN A 161 -24.88 1.25 17.81
N TYR A 162 -24.83 2.07 18.86
CA TYR A 162 -25.89 3.03 19.14
C TYR A 162 -26.16 3.97 17.96
N LEU A 163 -25.12 4.46 17.28
CA LEU A 163 -25.28 5.30 16.09
C LEU A 163 -25.94 4.54 14.93
N PHE A 164 -25.54 3.29 14.67
CA PHE A 164 -26.18 2.46 13.65
C PHE A 164 -27.63 2.17 13.97
N ASP A 165 -27.96 1.88 15.22
CA ASP A 165 -29.35 1.61 15.68
C ASP A 165 -30.23 2.84 15.54
N LYS A 166 -29.70 4.05 15.79
CA LYS A 166 -30.45 5.31 15.62
C LYS A 166 -30.55 5.78 14.18
N GLY A 167 -29.72 5.23 13.30
CA GLY A 167 -29.76 5.47 11.87
C GLY A 167 -29.09 6.76 11.41
N ILE A 168 -29.18 6.98 10.10
CA ILE A 168 -28.45 8.03 9.39
C ILE A 168 -28.72 9.43 9.90
N ASP A 169 -29.96 9.74 10.29
CA ASP A 169 -30.34 11.07 10.77
C ASP A 169 -29.59 11.43 12.06
N LYS A 170 -29.37 10.44 12.95
CA LYS A 170 -28.59 10.64 14.17
C LYS A 170 -27.11 10.87 13.85
N ILE A 171 -26.56 10.12 12.89
CA ILE A 171 -25.18 10.28 12.46
C ILE A 171 -24.96 11.67 11.84
N LEU A 172 -25.83 12.07 10.90
CA LEU A 172 -25.74 13.39 10.26
C LEU A 172 -25.92 14.54 11.24
N LYS A 173 -26.79 14.36 12.25
CA LYS A 173 -26.92 15.33 13.34
C LYS A 173 -25.60 15.50 14.08
N LYS A 174 -24.90 14.40 14.41
CA LYS A 174 -23.59 14.46 15.06
C LYS A 174 -22.53 15.13 14.17
N VAL A 175 -22.48 14.81 12.89
CA VAL A 175 -21.59 15.51 11.93
C VAL A 175 -21.79 17.03 11.99
N GLY A 176 -23.05 17.50 12.04
CA GLY A 176 -23.36 18.93 12.14
C GLY A 176 -22.96 19.54 13.49
N GLU A 177 -23.15 18.82 14.59
CA GLU A 177 -22.73 19.22 15.95
C GLU A 177 -21.20 19.40 15.98
N GLU A 178 -20.43 18.38 15.61
CA GLU A 178 -18.96 18.40 15.64
C GLU A 178 -18.36 19.46 14.69
N ALA A 179 -18.97 19.64 13.51
CA ALA A 179 -18.54 20.73 12.61
C ALA A 179 -18.70 22.12 13.24
N THR A 180 -19.73 22.31 14.05
CA THR A 180 -19.95 23.57 14.78
C THR A 180 -18.94 23.72 15.92
N GLU A 181 -18.66 22.64 16.64
CA GLU A 181 -17.70 22.60 17.73
C GLU A 181 -16.27 22.89 17.26
N ILE A 182 -15.86 22.40 16.07
CA ILE A 182 -14.60 22.80 15.41
C ILE A 182 -14.51 24.33 15.21
N VAL A 183 -15.59 24.96 14.75
CA VAL A 183 -15.61 26.43 14.54
C VAL A 183 -15.46 27.19 15.85
N ILE A 184 -16.06 26.67 16.93
CA ILE A 184 -15.95 27.27 18.27
C ILE A 184 -14.54 27.07 18.81
N ALA A 185 -14.02 25.83 18.77
CA ALA A 185 -12.69 25.48 19.25
C ALA A 185 -11.59 26.26 18.51
N ALA A 186 -11.76 26.51 17.22
CA ALA A 186 -10.80 27.31 16.42
C ALA A 186 -10.62 28.76 16.90
N LYS A 187 -11.52 29.26 17.74
CA LYS A 187 -11.45 30.61 18.35
C LYS A 187 -10.85 30.57 19.75
N ASN A 188 -10.69 29.41 20.33
CA ASN A 188 -10.11 29.22 21.65
C ASN A 188 -8.58 29.09 21.55
N PRO A 189 -7.84 29.51 22.59
CA PRO A 189 -6.39 29.44 22.57
C PRO A 189 -5.82 28.02 22.79
N ASP A 190 -6.67 27.03 23.13
CA ASP A 190 -6.24 25.67 23.39
C ASP A 190 -6.19 24.85 22.09
N PRO A 191 -5.00 24.49 21.60
CA PRO A 191 -4.87 23.69 20.36
C PRO A 191 -5.32 22.23 20.54
N GLU A 192 -5.47 21.73 21.76
CA GLU A 192 -5.92 20.35 21.98
C GLU A 192 -7.43 20.23 21.79
N GLU A 193 -8.22 21.25 22.12
CA GLU A 193 -9.66 21.26 21.93
C GLU A 193 -10.01 21.07 20.44
N ILE A 194 -9.39 21.82 19.54
CA ILE A 194 -9.65 21.69 18.10
C ILE A 194 -9.26 20.31 17.55
N LYS A 195 -8.24 19.67 18.12
CA LYS A 195 -7.86 18.31 17.72
C LYS A 195 -8.92 17.29 18.11
N TYR A 196 -9.53 17.43 19.29
CA TYR A 196 -10.62 16.56 19.73
C TYR A 196 -11.83 16.69 18.79
N GLU A 197 -12.27 17.93 18.54
CA GLU A 197 -13.44 18.17 17.69
C GLU A 197 -13.24 17.71 16.25
N ILE A 198 -12.02 17.91 15.68
CA ILE A 198 -11.67 17.37 14.36
C ILE A 198 -11.70 15.84 14.37
N SER A 199 -11.22 15.20 15.43
CA SER A 199 -11.20 13.73 15.53
C SER A 199 -12.62 13.16 15.61
N ASP A 200 -13.50 13.78 16.40
CA ASP A 200 -14.90 13.38 16.54
C ASP A 200 -15.69 13.61 15.25
N PHE A 201 -15.46 14.73 14.58
CA PHE A 201 -16.01 14.98 13.25
C PHE A 201 -15.61 13.90 12.24
N LEU A 202 -14.32 13.58 12.15
CA LEU A 202 -13.82 12.56 11.23
C LEU A 202 -14.39 11.17 11.55
N TYR A 203 -14.52 10.84 12.83
CA TYR A 203 -15.15 9.59 13.26
C TYR A 203 -16.61 9.48 12.80
N HIS A 204 -17.40 10.55 12.92
CA HIS A 204 -18.81 10.54 12.53
C HIS A 204 -19.03 10.60 11.01
N VAL A 205 -18.05 11.08 10.24
CA VAL A 205 -18.07 11.10 8.77
C VAL A 205 -17.71 9.75 8.16
N MET A 206 -16.88 8.95 8.83
CA MET A 206 -16.51 7.60 8.39
C MET A 206 -17.67 6.61 8.49
#